data_0cfba00bf8c2eeb5f347fd06eca5c23b
#
_entry.id   0cfba00bf8c2eeb5f347fd06eca5c23b
#
_cell.length_a   1.000
_cell.length_b   1.000
_cell.length_c   1.000
_cell.angle_alpha   90.00
_cell.angle_beta   90.00
_cell.angle_gamma   90.00
#
_symmetry.space_group_name_H-M   'P 1'
#
loop_
_entity.id
_entity.type
_entity.pdbx_description
1 polymer ?
#
loop_
_entity_poly.entity_id
_entity_poly.type
_entity_poly.pdbx_seq_one_letter_code
_entity_poly.pdbx_strand_id
1 'polypeptide(L)'
;MQKILVIEDDPTIAEALTMALDNHGFDFHWSATGIEGLDYIKNHDVDLLVLDIGLPDITGNDVLRILRQEIKSDLLTLVLTALDGEVEQVLMLEGLGADDYIVKSGPSSSPRVIISKIKNLLKRRVHPEEIDKLENPFKINDALHQILFNGKPLNLTPIECKILRQLVSKPNNTFTRDQLLNIAHERQTGADENTINTHMAAIRKRLKEVAPDNQYIKTIRGMGYSLIL
;
A
#
# COMPACT_ATOMS: atom_id res chain seq x y z
N MET A 1 -18.31 16.32 0.28
CA MET A 1 -18.30 14.92 0.75
C MET A 1 -17.42 14.18 -0.23
N GLN A 2 -16.49 13.33 0.22
CA GLN A 2 -15.58 12.62 -0.69
C GLN A 2 -16.34 11.51 -1.41
N LYS A 3 -16.17 11.43 -2.73
CA LYS A 3 -16.88 10.49 -3.60
C LYS A 3 -16.00 9.32 -4.00
N ILE A 4 -16.47 8.11 -3.71
CA ILE A 4 -15.80 6.85 -4.01
C ILE A 4 -16.54 6.14 -5.13
N LEU A 5 -15.83 5.78 -6.19
CA LEU A 5 -16.36 4.86 -7.19
C LEU A 5 -15.93 3.43 -6.83
N VAL A 6 -16.87 2.51 -6.84
CA VAL A 6 -16.63 1.08 -6.68
C VAL A 6 -16.93 0.40 -8.01
N ILE A 7 -15.95 -0.28 -8.61
CA ILE A 7 -16.13 -1.14 -9.78
C ILE A 7 -15.92 -2.59 -9.32
N GLU A 8 -17.00 -3.34 -9.21
CA GLU A 8 -17.04 -4.69 -8.65
C GLU A 8 -18.25 -5.43 -9.25
N ASP A 9 -18.03 -6.60 -9.82
CA ASP A 9 -19.08 -7.37 -10.48
C ASP A 9 -19.91 -8.26 -9.52
N ASP A 10 -19.32 -8.64 -8.37
CA ASP A 10 -20.05 -9.38 -7.34
C ASP A 10 -20.94 -8.44 -6.51
N PRO A 11 -22.28 -8.55 -6.63
CA PRO A 11 -23.19 -7.66 -5.92
C PRO A 11 -23.10 -7.81 -4.39
N THR A 12 -22.69 -8.97 -3.89
CA THR A 12 -22.56 -9.21 -2.45
C THR A 12 -21.38 -8.44 -1.88
N ILE A 13 -20.25 -8.42 -2.60
CA ILE A 13 -19.05 -7.65 -2.22
C ILE A 13 -19.36 -6.16 -2.36
N ALA A 14 -20.00 -5.75 -3.46
CA ALA A 14 -20.35 -4.36 -3.70
C ALA A 14 -21.30 -3.81 -2.62
N GLU A 15 -22.33 -4.57 -2.23
CA GLU A 15 -23.25 -4.19 -1.16
C GLU A 15 -22.54 -4.01 0.18
N ALA A 16 -21.68 -4.96 0.55
CA ALA A 16 -20.91 -4.87 1.79
C ALA A 16 -19.98 -3.64 1.82
N LEU A 17 -19.36 -3.31 0.67
CA LEU A 17 -18.49 -2.15 0.53
C LEU A 17 -19.28 -0.83 0.59
N THR A 18 -20.37 -0.74 -0.15
CA THR A 18 -21.20 0.47 -0.21
C THR A 18 -21.87 0.77 1.13
N MET A 19 -22.37 -0.24 1.84
CA MET A 19 -22.83 -0.09 3.23
C MET A 19 -21.73 0.43 4.16
N ALA A 20 -20.50 -0.09 4.00
CA ALA A 20 -19.38 0.38 4.83
C ALA A 20 -18.99 1.82 4.49
N LEU A 21 -19.02 2.21 3.22
CA LEU A 21 -18.76 3.59 2.77
C LEU A 21 -19.80 4.56 3.34
N ASP A 22 -21.08 4.23 3.24
CA ASP A 22 -22.19 5.02 3.78
C ASP A 22 -22.05 5.23 5.31
N ASN A 23 -21.82 4.16 6.06
CA ASN A 23 -21.59 4.20 7.49
C ASN A 23 -20.41 5.07 7.93
N HIS A 24 -19.46 5.35 7.01
CA HIS A 24 -18.32 6.20 7.27
C HIS A 24 -18.42 7.59 6.64
N GLY A 25 -19.59 7.94 6.09
CA GLY A 25 -19.90 9.27 5.57
C GLY A 25 -19.25 9.59 4.22
N PHE A 26 -19.00 8.59 3.39
CA PHE A 26 -18.58 8.77 2.00
C PHE A 26 -19.80 8.85 1.07
N ASP A 27 -19.72 9.67 0.04
CA ASP A 27 -20.58 9.55 -1.13
C ASP A 27 -20.01 8.43 -2.03
N PHE A 28 -20.87 7.64 -2.67
CA PHE A 28 -20.37 6.55 -3.50
C PHE A 28 -21.23 6.32 -4.73
N HIS A 29 -20.61 5.73 -5.74
CA HIS A 29 -21.28 5.14 -6.89
C HIS A 29 -20.75 3.72 -7.11
N TRP A 30 -21.61 2.82 -7.52
CA TRP A 30 -21.25 1.44 -7.87
C TRP A 30 -21.53 1.17 -9.34
N SER A 31 -20.55 0.57 -10.01
CA SER A 31 -20.63 0.07 -11.37
C SER A 31 -20.29 -1.42 -11.38
N ALA A 32 -21.05 -2.23 -12.08
CA ALA A 32 -20.81 -3.67 -12.15
C ALA A 32 -19.82 -4.07 -13.25
N THR A 33 -19.41 -3.12 -14.11
CA THR A 33 -18.50 -3.36 -15.23
C THR A 33 -17.43 -2.29 -15.34
N GLY A 34 -16.30 -2.64 -15.95
CA GLY A 34 -15.20 -1.71 -16.15
C GLY A 34 -15.55 -0.57 -17.09
N ILE A 35 -16.29 -0.86 -18.17
CA ILE A 35 -16.71 0.14 -19.17
C ILE A 35 -17.65 1.17 -18.52
N GLU A 36 -18.63 0.72 -17.74
CA GLU A 36 -19.57 1.59 -17.03
C GLU A 36 -18.82 2.49 -16.04
N GLY A 37 -17.87 1.94 -15.28
CA GLY A 37 -17.05 2.69 -14.35
C GLY A 37 -16.17 3.73 -15.04
N LEU A 38 -15.55 3.41 -16.17
CA LEU A 38 -14.77 4.36 -16.97
C LEU A 38 -15.63 5.48 -17.54
N ASP A 39 -16.85 5.17 -17.98
CA ASP A 39 -17.80 6.19 -18.45
C ASP A 39 -18.23 7.11 -17.30
N TYR A 40 -18.45 6.56 -16.12
CA TYR A 40 -18.75 7.35 -14.92
C TYR A 40 -17.62 8.32 -14.58
N ILE A 41 -16.35 7.87 -14.60
CA ILE A 41 -15.17 8.72 -14.33
C ILE A 41 -15.06 9.87 -15.32
N LYS A 42 -15.41 9.69 -16.60
CA LYS A 42 -15.36 10.75 -17.61
C LYS A 42 -16.39 11.88 -17.36
N ASN A 43 -17.49 11.57 -16.69
CA ASN A 43 -18.63 12.47 -16.55
C ASN A 43 -18.82 13.01 -15.12
N HIS A 44 -18.07 12.49 -14.14
CA HIS A 44 -18.22 12.85 -12.73
C HIS A 44 -16.88 12.99 -12.03
N ASP A 45 -16.82 13.90 -11.06
CA ASP A 45 -15.68 13.99 -10.17
C ASP A 45 -15.69 12.83 -9.17
N VAL A 46 -14.59 12.09 -9.12
CA VAL A 46 -14.35 10.97 -8.23
C VAL A 46 -13.06 11.22 -7.46
N ASP A 47 -13.07 11.00 -6.14
CA ASP A 47 -11.89 11.20 -5.30
C ASP A 47 -11.01 9.95 -5.20
N LEU A 48 -11.63 8.76 -5.24
CA LEU A 48 -10.93 7.48 -5.18
C LEU A 48 -11.74 6.38 -5.88
N LEU A 49 -11.03 5.53 -6.62
CA LEU A 49 -11.55 4.33 -7.24
C LEU A 49 -11.19 3.10 -6.41
N VAL A 50 -12.18 2.27 -6.09
CA VAL A 50 -12.01 0.89 -5.64
C VAL A 50 -12.30 -0.01 -6.83
N LEU A 51 -11.31 -0.80 -7.26
CA LEU A 51 -11.35 -1.52 -8.53
C LEU A 51 -11.09 -3.01 -8.35
N ASP A 52 -12.03 -3.84 -8.75
CA ASP A 52 -11.78 -5.27 -8.93
C ASP A 52 -10.98 -5.55 -10.21
N ILE A 53 -10.12 -6.57 -10.14
CA ILE A 53 -9.38 -7.06 -11.32
C ILE A 53 -10.24 -7.99 -12.17
N GLY A 54 -11.12 -8.77 -11.56
CA GLY A 54 -11.87 -9.86 -12.20
C GLY A 54 -13.19 -9.44 -12.82
N LEU A 55 -13.24 -8.32 -13.56
CA LEU A 55 -14.47 -7.80 -14.15
C LEU A 55 -14.91 -8.60 -15.41
N PRO A 56 -16.22 -8.64 -15.73
CA PRO A 56 -16.77 -9.50 -16.78
C PRO A 56 -16.57 -8.99 -18.21
N ASP A 57 -16.31 -7.70 -18.40
CA ASP A 57 -16.22 -7.03 -19.71
C ASP A 57 -14.76 -6.75 -20.10
N ILE A 58 -14.04 -5.98 -19.30
CA ILE A 58 -12.61 -5.69 -19.45
C ILE A 58 -11.92 -5.92 -18.12
N THR A 59 -10.65 -6.32 -18.13
CA THR A 59 -9.94 -6.58 -16.89
C THR A 59 -9.68 -5.28 -16.10
N GLY A 60 -9.59 -5.36 -14.77
CA GLY A 60 -9.22 -4.21 -13.96
C GLY A 60 -7.82 -3.63 -14.34
N ASN A 61 -6.92 -4.47 -14.87
CA ASN A 61 -5.65 -4.02 -15.43
C ASN A 61 -5.86 -3.13 -16.66
N ASP A 62 -6.83 -3.46 -17.53
CA ASP A 62 -7.18 -2.62 -18.68
C ASP A 62 -7.83 -1.31 -18.23
N VAL A 63 -8.68 -1.35 -17.21
CA VAL A 63 -9.25 -0.13 -16.60
C VAL A 63 -8.13 0.78 -16.10
N LEU A 64 -7.14 0.25 -15.36
CA LEU A 64 -5.98 1.02 -14.88
C LEU A 64 -5.17 1.61 -16.04
N ARG A 65 -4.90 0.80 -17.06
CA ARG A 65 -4.15 1.25 -18.24
C ARG A 65 -4.87 2.39 -18.94
N ILE A 66 -6.16 2.26 -19.22
CA ILE A 66 -6.97 3.30 -19.84
C ILE A 66 -6.98 4.56 -18.97
N LEU A 67 -7.18 4.41 -17.65
CA LEU A 67 -7.19 5.53 -16.71
C LEU A 67 -5.87 6.32 -16.74
N ARG A 68 -4.73 5.63 -16.70
CA ARG A 68 -3.40 6.27 -16.64
C ARG A 68 -2.88 6.73 -18.01
N GLN A 69 -3.05 5.94 -19.06
CA GLN A 69 -2.42 6.20 -20.37
C GLN A 69 -3.32 7.01 -21.30
N GLU A 70 -4.62 6.74 -21.31
CA GLU A 70 -5.56 7.37 -22.24
C GLU A 70 -6.24 8.58 -21.62
N ILE A 71 -6.83 8.43 -20.42
CA ILE A 71 -7.51 9.52 -19.72
C ILE A 71 -6.47 10.44 -19.04
N LYS A 72 -5.26 9.94 -18.76
CA LYS A 72 -4.17 10.64 -18.05
C LYS A 72 -4.61 11.13 -16.67
N SER A 73 -5.40 10.33 -15.97
CA SER A 73 -5.94 10.65 -14.66
C SER A 73 -5.04 10.14 -13.54
N ASP A 74 -4.80 11.00 -12.55
CA ASP A 74 -4.11 10.66 -11.28
C ASP A 74 -5.11 10.26 -10.19
N LEU A 75 -6.29 9.75 -10.57
CA LEU A 75 -7.31 9.27 -9.65
C LEU A 75 -6.74 8.20 -8.74
N LEU A 76 -6.82 8.41 -7.42
CA LEU A 76 -6.38 7.43 -6.43
C LEU A 76 -7.11 6.11 -6.65
N THR A 77 -6.36 5.02 -6.76
CA THR A 77 -6.93 3.70 -7.08
C THR A 77 -6.46 2.64 -6.10
N LEU A 78 -7.44 2.07 -5.39
CA LEU A 78 -7.29 0.89 -4.52
C LEU A 78 -7.78 -0.34 -5.27
N VAL A 79 -6.89 -1.27 -5.55
CA VAL A 79 -7.22 -2.48 -6.30
C VAL A 79 -7.65 -3.60 -5.36
N LEU A 80 -8.73 -4.30 -5.71
CA LEU A 80 -9.14 -5.55 -5.09
C LEU A 80 -8.75 -6.72 -6.01
N THR A 81 -8.07 -7.73 -5.48
CA THR A 81 -7.62 -8.88 -6.26
C THR A 81 -7.91 -10.18 -5.55
N ALA A 82 -8.37 -11.19 -6.28
CA ALA A 82 -8.56 -12.55 -5.75
C ALA A 82 -7.25 -13.34 -5.65
N LEU A 83 -6.16 -12.82 -6.21
CA LEU A 83 -4.92 -13.56 -6.40
C LEU A 83 -4.06 -13.50 -5.14
N ASP A 84 -3.85 -14.65 -4.53
CA ASP A 84 -2.93 -14.87 -3.42
C ASP A 84 -1.49 -14.65 -3.89
N GLY A 85 -1.00 -13.41 -3.70
CA GLY A 85 0.41 -13.17 -3.40
C GLY A 85 1.49 -13.55 -4.40
N GLU A 86 1.23 -13.64 -5.71
CA GLU A 86 2.33 -13.68 -6.66
C GLU A 86 2.96 -12.28 -6.77
N VAL A 87 4.22 -12.19 -6.35
CA VAL A 87 5.01 -10.94 -6.33
C VAL A 87 4.98 -10.23 -7.69
N GLU A 88 4.93 -10.99 -8.79
CA GLU A 88 4.85 -10.48 -10.15
C GLU A 88 3.58 -9.68 -10.41
N GLN A 89 2.44 -10.07 -9.83
CA GLN A 89 1.17 -9.36 -10.02
C GLN A 89 1.11 -8.08 -9.22
N VAL A 90 1.69 -8.05 -8.02
CA VAL A 90 1.83 -6.83 -7.22
C VAL A 90 2.71 -5.82 -7.94
N LEU A 91 3.85 -6.26 -8.48
CA LEU A 91 4.74 -5.42 -9.28
C LEU A 91 4.07 -4.93 -10.57
N MET A 92 3.23 -5.76 -11.18
CA MET A 92 2.43 -5.38 -12.35
C MET A 92 1.41 -4.29 -12.01
N LEU A 93 0.68 -4.42 -10.91
CA LEU A 93 -0.29 -3.42 -10.45
C LEU A 93 0.38 -2.09 -10.10
N GLU A 94 1.54 -2.13 -9.44
CA GLU A 94 2.35 -0.94 -9.18
C GLU A 94 2.86 -0.30 -10.48
N GLY A 95 3.31 -1.10 -11.45
CA GLY A 95 3.73 -0.65 -12.78
C GLY A 95 2.59 -0.05 -13.60
N LEU A 96 1.34 -0.46 -13.37
CA LEU A 96 0.13 0.10 -13.97
C LEU A 96 -0.38 1.34 -13.23
N GLY A 97 0.22 1.73 -12.09
CA GLY A 97 -0.12 2.94 -11.37
C GLY A 97 -1.26 2.79 -10.36
N ALA A 98 -1.46 1.61 -9.78
CA ALA A 98 -2.29 1.45 -8.59
C ALA A 98 -1.60 2.08 -7.37
N ASP A 99 -2.37 2.78 -6.53
CA ASP A 99 -1.84 3.44 -5.33
C ASP A 99 -1.74 2.48 -4.13
N ASP A 100 -2.61 1.46 -4.08
CA ASP A 100 -2.58 0.37 -3.10
C ASP A 100 -3.42 -0.80 -3.60
N TYR A 101 -3.29 -1.96 -2.93
CA TYR A 101 -4.09 -3.15 -3.26
C TYR A 101 -4.51 -3.92 -2.01
N ILE A 102 -5.56 -4.74 -2.17
CA ILE A 102 -6.06 -5.67 -1.16
C ILE A 102 -6.33 -7.02 -1.82
N VAL A 103 -5.82 -8.08 -1.22
CA VAL A 103 -6.19 -9.44 -1.60
C VAL A 103 -7.56 -9.78 -1.01
N LYS A 104 -8.50 -10.23 -1.85
CA LYS A 104 -9.89 -10.54 -1.46
C LYS A 104 -10.00 -11.73 -0.49
N SER A 105 -8.94 -12.51 -0.31
CA SER A 105 -8.88 -13.63 0.63
C SER A 105 -8.38 -13.20 2.01
N GLY A 106 -9.01 -13.73 3.06
CA GLY A 106 -8.56 -13.58 4.44
C GLY A 106 -8.96 -12.29 5.16
N PRO A 107 -8.37 -12.02 6.34
CA PRO A 107 -8.77 -10.91 7.21
C PRO A 107 -8.55 -9.51 6.62
N SER A 108 -7.67 -9.41 5.61
CA SER A 108 -7.34 -8.15 4.94
C SER A 108 -8.45 -7.62 4.04
N SER A 109 -9.39 -8.48 3.61
CA SER A 109 -10.52 -8.11 2.75
C SER A 109 -11.75 -7.63 3.51
N SER A 110 -11.69 -7.53 4.83
CA SER A 110 -12.83 -7.03 5.59
C SER A 110 -13.15 -5.56 5.22
N PRO A 111 -14.44 -5.17 5.12
CA PRO A 111 -14.84 -3.81 4.80
C PRO A 111 -14.15 -2.75 5.69
N ARG A 112 -13.91 -3.07 6.96
CA ARG A 112 -13.21 -2.19 7.89
C ARG A 112 -11.76 -1.89 7.47
N VAL A 113 -11.04 -2.89 6.95
CA VAL A 113 -9.68 -2.71 6.46
C VAL A 113 -9.67 -1.89 5.18
N ILE A 114 -10.62 -2.16 4.27
CA ILE A 114 -10.79 -1.42 3.03
C ILE A 114 -11.03 0.07 3.32
N ILE A 115 -11.97 0.38 4.22
CA ILE A 115 -12.26 1.76 4.65
C ILE A 115 -11.03 2.43 5.26
N SER A 116 -10.26 1.71 6.07
CA SER A 116 -9.01 2.26 6.63
C SER A 116 -8.00 2.64 5.55
N LYS A 117 -7.84 1.80 4.53
CA LYS A 117 -6.96 2.10 3.38
C LYS A 117 -7.48 3.27 2.55
N ILE A 118 -8.78 3.32 2.25
CA ILE A 118 -9.41 4.45 1.57
C ILE A 118 -9.12 5.77 2.31
N LYS A 119 -9.37 5.81 3.63
CA LYS A 119 -9.09 7.00 4.45
C LYS A 119 -7.63 7.42 4.40
N ASN A 120 -6.71 6.47 4.41
CA ASN A 120 -5.27 6.74 4.34
C ASN A 120 -4.86 7.28 2.96
N LEU A 121 -5.39 6.72 1.87
CA LEU A 121 -5.14 7.22 0.51
C LEU A 121 -5.67 8.65 0.33
N LEU A 122 -6.91 8.90 0.74
CA LEU A 122 -7.54 10.22 0.62
C LEU A 122 -6.80 11.30 1.44
N LYS A 123 -6.31 10.97 2.62
CA LYS A 123 -5.48 11.89 3.42
C LYS A 123 -4.21 12.29 2.68
N ARG A 124 -3.55 11.37 1.99
CA ARG A 124 -2.34 11.66 1.20
C ARG A 124 -2.56 12.70 0.10
N ARG A 125 -3.76 12.74 -0.48
CA ARG A 125 -4.09 13.70 -1.55
C ARG A 125 -4.40 15.11 -1.04
N VAL A 126 -5.08 15.22 0.11
CA VAL A 126 -5.56 16.51 0.64
C VAL A 126 -4.47 17.29 1.37
N HIS A 127 -3.49 16.61 1.93
CA HIS A 127 -2.43 17.22 2.74
C HIS A 127 -1.04 16.66 2.37
N PRO A 128 -0.54 16.88 1.14
CA PRO A 128 0.83 16.49 0.82
C PRO A 128 1.85 17.20 1.74
N GLU A 129 1.54 18.42 2.19
CA GLU A 129 2.39 19.20 3.11
C GLU A 129 2.12 18.94 4.60
N GLU A 130 0.94 18.40 4.96
CA GLU A 130 0.65 18.01 6.36
C GLU A 130 1.11 16.59 6.68
N ILE A 131 1.30 15.74 5.66
CA ILE A 131 1.99 14.45 5.84
C ILE A 131 3.48 14.67 6.12
N ASP A 132 4.06 15.74 5.58
CA ASP A 132 5.38 16.24 6.02
C ASP A 132 5.34 16.83 7.45
N LYS A 133 4.15 17.10 8.01
CA LYS A 133 3.95 17.68 9.35
C LYS A 133 3.40 16.72 10.40
N LEU A 134 2.69 15.65 10.03
CA LEU A 134 2.68 14.39 10.79
C LEU A 134 3.99 13.69 10.41
N GLU A 135 5.06 14.25 10.96
CA GLU A 135 6.44 13.99 10.66
C GLU A 135 6.64 12.47 10.55
N ASN A 136 6.75 11.99 9.30
CA ASN A 136 7.43 10.71 9.12
C ASN A 136 8.79 10.92 9.78
N PRO A 137 9.04 10.35 10.96
CA PRO A 137 10.26 10.63 11.68
C PRO A 137 11.49 10.17 10.90
N PHE A 138 11.26 9.40 9.82
CA PHE A 138 12.30 8.88 8.95
C PHE A 138 12.50 9.79 7.75
N LYS A 139 13.73 10.26 7.55
CA LYS A 139 14.18 10.94 6.32
C LYS A 139 15.29 10.13 5.67
N ILE A 140 15.15 9.87 4.37
CA ILE A 140 16.15 9.14 3.59
C ILE A 140 17.10 10.17 2.98
N ASN A 141 18.40 10.07 3.28
CA ASN A 141 19.44 10.83 2.62
C ASN A 141 20.14 9.94 1.60
N ASP A 142 19.76 10.10 0.33
CA ASP A 142 20.28 9.28 -0.78
C ASP A 142 21.78 9.53 -1.02
N ALA A 143 22.22 10.76 -0.89
CA ALA A 143 23.61 11.15 -1.14
C ALA A 143 24.58 10.52 -0.13
N LEU A 144 24.14 10.33 1.12
CA LEU A 144 24.95 9.74 2.18
C LEU A 144 24.59 8.28 2.49
N HIS A 145 23.64 7.70 1.74
CA HIS A 145 23.08 6.36 2.01
C HIS A 145 22.67 6.15 3.49
N GLN A 146 22.09 7.19 4.09
CA GLN A 146 21.70 7.21 5.49
C GLN A 146 20.19 7.38 5.65
N ILE A 147 19.68 6.83 6.75
CA ILE A 147 18.32 7.10 7.22
C ILE A 147 18.43 7.89 8.51
N LEU A 148 17.75 9.03 8.53
CA LEU A 148 17.63 9.85 9.73
C LEU A 148 16.28 9.55 10.40
N PHE A 149 16.27 9.57 11.72
CA PHE A 149 15.09 9.51 12.55
C PHE A 149 15.00 10.78 13.39
N ASN A 150 13.96 11.61 13.21
CA ASN A 150 13.84 12.94 13.82
C ASN A 150 15.13 13.77 13.66
N GLY A 151 15.70 13.76 12.46
CA GLY A 151 16.92 14.48 12.13
C GLY A 151 18.23 13.85 12.65
N LYS A 152 18.17 12.76 13.43
CA LYS A 152 19.35 12.04 13.94
C LYS A 152 19.68 10.85 13.03
N PRO A 153 20.91 10.66 12.58
CA PRO A 153 21.28 9.51 11.76
C PRO A 153 21.17 8.21 12.55
N LEU A 154 20.54 7.21 11.93
CA LEU A 154 20.56 5.85 12.44
C LEU A 154 21.86 5.18 11.99
N ASN A 155 22.64 4.66 12.94
CA ASN A 155 23.88 3.96 12.65
C ASN A 155 23.59 2.53 12.20
N LEU A 156 23.17 2.40 10.93
CA LEU A 156 22.78 1.13 10.30
C LEU A 156 23.91 0.63 9.40
N THR A 157 24.04 -0.69 9.32
CA THR A 157 24.86 -1.32 8.27
C THR A 157 24.23 -1.10 6.90
N PRO A 158 24.97 -1.25 5.78
CA PRO A 158 24.41 -1.08 4.43
C PRO A 158 23.17 -1.96 4.17
N ILE A 159 23.18 -3.18 4.69
CA ILE A 159 22.05 -4.12 4.55
C ILE A 159 20.84 -3.66 5.37
N GLU A 160 21.05 -3.28 6.63
CA GLU A 160 20.00 -2.74 7.50
C GLU A 160 19.39 -1.46 6.91
N CYS A 161 20.22 -0.61 6.29
CA CYS A 161 19.75 0.60 5.62
C CYS A 161 18.85 0.27 4.42
N LYS A 162 19.23 -0.70 3.57
CA LYS A 162 18.39 -1.16 2.45
C LYS A 162 17.05 -1.71 2.93
N ILE A 163 17.05 -2.56 3.96
CA ILE A 163 15.83 -3.13 4.54
C ILE A 163 14.93 -2.04 5.12
N LEU A 164 15.47 -1.17 5.98
CA LEU A 164 14.67 -0.10 6.60
C LEU A 164 14.15 0.90 5.56
N ARG A 165 14.94 1.21 4.54
CA ARG A 165 14.54 2.06 3.42
C ARG A 165 13.29 1.53 2.73
N GLN A 166 13.24 0.23 2.46
CA GLN A 166 12.08 -0.41 1.86
C GLN A 166 10.84 -0.31 2.76
N LEU A 167 11.01 -0.52 4.06
CA LEU A 167 9.91 -0.39 5.01
C LEU A 167 9.42 1.06 5.12
N VAL A 168 10.34 2.04 5.10
CA VAL A 168 10.04 3.49 5.17
C VAL A 168 9.38 3.99 3.89
N SER A 169 9.75 3.44 2.72
CA SER A 169 9.16 3.85 1.44
C SER A 169 7.67 3.49 1.32
N LYS A 170 7.23 2.44 2.03
CA LYS A 170 5.84 1.98 2.03
C LYS A 170 5.38 1.67 3.47
N PRO A 171 5.13 2.69 4.30
CA PRO A 171 4.63 2.51 5.65
C PRO A 171 3.28 1.78 5.65
N ASN A 172 3.05 0.98 6.69
CA ASN A 172 1.87 0.15 6.89
C ASN A 172 1.69 -1.01 5.89
N ASN A 173 2.63 -1.19 4.95
CA ASN A 173 2.67 -2.39 4.09
C ASN A 173 3.45 -3.50 4.78
N THR A 174 3.01 -4.75 4.57
CA THR A 174 3.71 -5.93 5.08
C THR A 174 4.64 -6.48 4.01
N PHE A 175 5.91 -6.60 4.34
CA PHE A 175 6.93 -7.23 3.49
C PHE A 175 7.23 -8.62 4.02
N THR A 176 7.22 -9.62 3.13
CA THR A 176 7.60 -10.99 3.50
C THR A 176 9.10 -11.07 3.81
N ARG A 177 9.50 -12.14 4.52
CA ARG A 177 10.94 -12.38 4.79
C ARG A 177 11.73 -12.53 3.51
N ASP A 178 11.18 -13.21 2.52
CA ASP A 178 11.83 -13.42 1.22
C ASP A 178 11.98 -12.10 0.45
N GLN A 179 10.97 -11.23 0.46
CA GLN A 179 11.08 -9.89 -0.15
C GLN A 179 12.21 -9.08 0.48
N LEU A 180 12.29 -9.06 1.81
CA LEU A 180 13.35 -8.34 2.52
C LEU A 180 14.72 -9.00 2.33
N LEU A 181 14.78 -10.33 2.22
CA LEU A 181 16.00 -11.06 1.92
C LEU A 181 16.54 -10.72 0.53
N ASN A 182 15.68 -10.68 -0.49
CA ASN A 182 16.05 -10.31 -1.85
C ASN A 182 16.61 -8.88 -1.94
N ILE A 183 16.06 -7.95 -1.14
CA ILE A 183 16.56 -6.58 -1.05
C ILE A 183 17.92 -6.51 -0.33
N ALA A 184 18.10 -7.32 0.71
CA ALA A 184 19.32 -7.36 1.52
C ALA A 184 20.51 -7.93 0.73
N HIS A 185 20.27 -8.96 -0.05
CA HIS A 185 21.28 -9.77 -0.71
C HIS A 185 21.04 -9.82 -2.23
N GLU A 186 21.46 -8.80 -2.96
CA GLU A 186 21.50 -8.87 -4.42
C GLU A 186 22.27 -10.13 -4.87
N ARG A 187 21.55 -11.23 -5.15
CA ARG A 187 22.03 -12.47 -5.79
C ARG A 187 23.06 -13.33 -5.05
N GLN A 188 23.17 -13.32 -3.75
CA GLN A 188 23.94 -14.35 -3.06
C GLN A 188 23.02 -15.51 -2.64
N THR A 189 23.13 -16.61 -3.37
CA THR A 189 22.51 -17.89 -3.05
C THR A 189 23.02 -18.41 -1.71
N GLY A 190 22.15 -18.55 -0.71
CA GLY A 190 22.46 -19.22 0.55
C GLY A 190 22.12 -18.47 1.85
N ALA A 191 21.50 -17.31 1.79
CA ALA A 191 21.05 -16.62 2.99
C ALA A 191 19.76 -17.28 3.53
N ASP A 192 19.77 -17.65 4.81
CA ASP A 192 18.66 -18.27 5.52
C ASP A 192 17.66 -17.19 6.02
N GLU A 193 16.39 -17.54 6.15
CA GLU A 193 15.33 -16.68 6.73
C GLU A 193 15.71 -16.12 8.11
N ASN A 194 16.52 -16.82 8.88
CA ASN A 194 17.07 -16.37 10.16
C ASN A 194 17.93 -15.10 10.02
N THR A 195 18.53 -14.85 8.87
CA THR A 195 19.34 -13.67 8.60
C THR A 195 18.50 -12.40 8.67
N ILE A 196 17.27 -12.40 8.13
CA ILE A 196 16.36 -11.26 8.22
C ILE A 196 15.93 -11.01 9.65
N ASN A 197 15.65 -12.03 10.44
CA ASN A 197 15.29 -11.86 11.85
C ASN A 197 16.41 -11.14 12.63
N THR A 198 17.67 -11.45 12.32
CA THR A 198 18.84 -10.81 12.94
C THR A 198 18.93 -9.34 12.55
N HIS A 199 18.78 -9.01 11.25
CA HIS A 199 18.77 -7.62 10.79
C HIS A 199 17.61 -6.82 11.39
N MET A 200 16.41 -7.40 11.45
CA MET A 200 15.24 -6.77 12.06
C MET A 200 15.43 -6.50 13.56
N ALA A 201 16.08 -7.42 14.27
CA ALA A 201 16.43 -7.21 15.68
C ALA A 201 17.44 -6.06 15.85
N ALA A 202 18.45 -5.98 14.99
CA ALA A 202 19.44 -4.89 15.00
C ALA A 202 18.79 -3.54 14.67
N ILE A 203 17.96 -3.45 13.64
CA ILE A 203 17.23 -2.22 13.28
C ILE A 203 16.33 -1.78 14.45
N ARG A 204 15.58 -2.69 15.06
CA ARG A 204 14.75 -2.37 16.24
C ARG A 204 15.58 -1.85 17.41
N LYS A 205 16.77 -2.41 17.64
CA LYS A 205 17.69 -1.94 18.68
C LYS A 205 18.11 -0.49 18.41
N ARG A 206 18.51 -0.15 17.18
CA ARG A 206 18.88 1.21 16.79
C ARG A 206 17.72 2.20 16.91
N LEU A 207 16.51 1.78 16.53
CA LEU A 207 15.32 2.61 16.71
C LEU A 207 15.00 2.87 18.17
N LYS A 208 15.18 1.88 19.06
CA LYS A 208 15.00 2.06 20.51
C LYS A 208 16.01 3.03 21.14
N GLU A 209 17.21 3.15 20.58
CA GLU A 209 18.21 4.10 21.06
C GLU A 209 17.76 5.56 20.85
N VAL A 210 16.94 5.84 19.83
CA VAL A 210 16.45 7.18 19.48
C VAL A 210 14.97 7.41 19.83
N ALA A 211 14.21 6.35 20.01
CA ALA A 211 12.78 6.36 20.33
C ALA A 211 12.40 5.18 21.23
N PRO A 212 12.74 5.23 22.54
CA PRO A 212 12.57 4.10 23.46
C PRO A 212 11.12 3.69 23.67
N ASP A 213 10.17 4.62 23.57
CA ASP A 213 8.77 4.42 23.90
C ASP A 213 7.93 3.92 22.70
N ASN A 214 8.49 3.93 21.50
CA ASN A 214 7.75 3.61 20.27
C ASN A 214 8.28 2.34 19.60
N GLN A 215 7.34 1.52 19.12
CA GLN A 215 7.63 0.32 18.34
C GLN A 215 7.21 0.52 16.88
N TYR A 216 8.10 1.07 16.06
CA TYR A 216 7.83 1.35 14.64
C TYR A 216 7.78 0.11 13.76
N ILE A 217 8.45 -0.99 14.12
CA ILE A 217 8.48 -2.20 13.31
C ILE A 217 7.65 -3.29 13.98
N LYS A 218 6.55 -3.67 13.34
CA LYS A 218 5.66 -4.75 13.77
C LYS A 218 6.01 -6.05 13.04
N THR A 219 6.01 -7.17 13.77
CA THR A 219 6.05 -8.50 13.19
C THR A 219 4.62 -8.97 12.94
N ILE A 220 4.32 -9.33 11.71
CA ILE A 220 3.05 -9.96 11.34
C ILE A 220 3.31 -11.46 11.27
N ARG A 221 2.77 -12.20 12.24
CA ARG A 221 3.01 -13.65 12.37
C ARG A 221 2.62 -14.38 11.09
N GLY A 222 3.50 -15.26 10.60
CA GLY A 222 3.31 -16.01 9.36
C GLY A 222 3.49 -15.23 8.06
N MET A 223 3.58 -13.88 8.10
CA MET A 223 3.68 -13.04 6.90
C MET A 223 5.04 -12.33 6.80
N GLY A 224 5.46 -11.56 7.81
CA GLY A 224 6.71 -10.79 7.72
C GLY A 224 6.73 -9.58 8.64
N TYR A 225 7.15 -8.43 8.11
CA TYR A 225 7.37 -7.20 8.86
C TYR A 225 6.71 -5.99 8.19
N SER A 226 6.21 -5.07 9.01
CA SER A 226 5.62 -3.80 8.57
C SER A 226 6.17 -2.65 9.41
N LEU A 227 6.41 -1.49 8.79
CA LEU A 227 6.67 -0.25 9.51
C LEU A 227 5.33 0.46 9.76
N ILE A 228 5.13 0.89 11.01
CA ILE A 228 3.92 1.60 11.44
C ILE A 228 4.35 3.02 11.84
N LEU A 229 3.69 4.01 11.29
CA LEU A 229 3.84 5.43 11.61
C LEU A 229 2.63 5.93 12.39
#